data_435adab8c2ac08b1ff1f876052f326e8
#
_entry.id   435adab8c2ac08b1ff1f876052f326e8
#
_cell.length_a   1.000
_cell.length_b   1.000
_cell.length_c   1.000
_cell.angle_alpha   90.00
_cell.angle_beta   90.00
_cell.angle_gamma   90.00
#
_symmetry.space_group_name_H-M   'P 1'
#
loop_
_entity.id
_entity.type
_entity.pdbx_description
1 polymer ?
#
loop_
_entity_poly.entity_id
_entity_poly.type
_entity_poly.pdbx_seq_one_letter_code
_entity_poly.pdbx_strand_id
1 'polypeptide(L)'
;MAFALVAFARRRGAKMVHSACLLLAAIGLVIFPHLDNKYLVFIPIIGFGIAWASIMGVPYIMAVRMIPSTRYGVYMGIINMMIVIPMLIQSLTFGTIYSSVLGDNPNNAIMFAGVFLAIAALVMQWIKEPPIVRDVDDIGAMPMAGGH
;
A
#
# COMPACT_ATOMS: atom_id res chain seq x y z
N MET A 1 14.73 -3.77 4.72
CA MET A 1 13.29 -4.11 4.94
C MET A 1 12.53 -4.28 3.63
N ALA A 2 12.53 -3.33 2.69
CA ALA A 2 11.78 -3.42 1.44
C ALA A 2 12.11 -4.68 0.60
N PHE A 3 13.37 -5.05 0.48
CA PHE A 3 13.79 -6.25 -0.26
C PHE A 3 13.24 -7.56 0.32
N ALA A 4 13.16 -7.68 1.65
CA ALA A 4 12.58 -8.85 2.31
C ALA A 4 11.07 -8.96 2.03
N LEU A 5 10.35 -7.83 2.06
CA LEU A 5 8.92 -7.77 1.72
C LEU A 5 8.67 -8.15 0.26
N VAL A 6 9.51 -7.67 -0.66
CA VAL A 6 9.42 -8.02 -2.09
C VAL A 6 9.67 -9.51 -2.30
N ALA A 7 10.68 -10.09 -1.65
CA ALA A 7 10.95 -11.52 -1.72
C ALA A 7 9.79 -12.36 -1.17
N PHE A 8 9.16 -11.91 -0.07
CA PHE A 8 8.00 -12.58 0.52
C PHE A 8 6.74 -12.41 -0.35
N ALA A 9 6.55 -11.24 -0.95
CA ALA A 9 5.48 -10.97 -1.88
C ALA A 9 5.54 -11.84 -3.15
N ARG A 10 6.75 -12.16 -3.61
CA ARG A 10 6.95 -13.10 -4.73
C ARG A 10 6.49 -14.53 -4.40
N ARG A 11 6.60 -14.95 -3.12
CA ARG A 11 6.25 -16.32 -2.69
C ARG A 11 4.78 -16.50 -2.33
N ARG A 12 4.16 -15.51 -1.71
CA ARG A 12 2.80 -15.57 -1.14
C ARG A 12 1.75 -14.77 -1.91
N GLY A 13 2.14 -14.03 -2.94
CA GLY A 13 1.30 -13.07 -3.65
C GLY A 13 1.46 -11.66 -3.10
N ALA A 14 1.63 -10.70 -3.99
CA ALA A 14 1.87 -9.31 -3.63
C ALA A 14 0.67 -8.69 -2.88
N LYS A 15 -0.54 -9.03 -3.32
CA LYS A 15 -1.81 -8.62 -2.71
C LYS A 15 -1.92 -9.03 -1.25
N MET A 16 -1.66 -10.31 -0.96
CA MET A 16 -1.79 -10.86 0.41
C MET A 16 -0.81 -10.20 1.37
N VAL A 17 0.44 -10.02 0.93
CA VAL A 17 1.48 -9.37 1.75
C VAL A 17 1.14 -7.90 1.99
N HIS A 18 0.73 -7.19 0.94
CA HIS A 18 0.35 -5.77 1.06
C HIS A 18 -0.85 -5.59 1.99
N SER A 19 -1.90 -6.38 1.82
CA SER A 19 -3.09 -6.33 2.67
C SER A 19 -2.76 -6.65 4.14
N ALA A 20 -1.90 -7.64 4.41
CA ALA A 20 -1.45 -7.96 5.76
C ALA A 20 -0.66 -6.81 6.40
N CYS A 21 0.21 -6.14 5.63
CA CYS A 21 0.96 -4.96 6.09
C CYS A 21 0.02 -3.79 6.42
N LEU A 22 -0.99 -3.54 5.58
CA LEU A 22 -2.00 -2.50 5.83
C LEU A 22 -2.81 -2.78 7.09
N LEU A 23 -3.25 -4.02 7.29
CA LEU A 23 -3.98 -4.42 8.49
C LEU A 23 -3.12 -4.29 9.75
N LEU A 24 -1.86 -4.70 9.70
CA LEU A 24 -0.93 -4.53 10.81
C LEU A 24 -0.78 -3.06 11.21
N ALA A 25 -0.63 -2.16 10.23
CA ALA A 25 -0.55 -0.74 10.48
C ALA A 25 -1.88 -0.17 10.99
N ALA A 26 -3.01 -0.61 10.43
CA ALA A 26 -4.34 -0.17 10.86
C ALA A 26 -4.56 -0.49 12.35
N ILE A 27 -4.30 -1.73 12.76
CA ILE A 27 -4.40 -2.17 14.16
C ILE A 27 -3.44 -1.36 15.04
N GLY A 28 -2.20 -1.18 14.58
CA GLY A 28 -1.20 -0.39 15.29
C GLY A 28 -1.64 1.06 15.54
N LEU A 29 -2.17 1.74 14.52
CA LEU A 29 -2.63 3.14 14.64
C LEU A 29 -3.89 3.28 15.50
N VAL A 30 -4.79 2.30 15.48
CA VAL A 30 -5.99 2.32 16.33
C VAL A 30 -5.62 2.10 17.81
N ILE A 31 -4.64 1.26 18.09
CA ILE A 31 -4.18 0.98 19.46
C ILE A 31 -3.26 2.09 19.99
N PHE A 32 -2.52 2.77 19.11
CA PHE A 32 -1.52 3.77 19.46
C PHE A 32 -1.97 4.79 20.51
N PRO A 33 -3.14 5.44 20.39
CA PRO A 33 -3.60 6.44 21.36
C PRO A 33 -3.94 5.89 22.77
N HIS A 34 -4.03 4.55 22.90
CA HIS A 34 -4.40 3.89 24.16
C HIS A 34 -3.16 3.33 24.89
N LEU A 35 -1.96 3.59 24.37
CA LEU A 35 -0.73 3.09 24.94
C LEU A 35 -0.12 4.13 25.90
N ASP A 36 -0.20 3.87 27.21
CA ASP A 36 0.42 4.72 28.24
C ASP A 36 1.92 4.45 28.39
N ASN A 37 2.39 3.30 27.97
CA ASN A 37 3.79 2.91 28.11
C ASN A 37 4.61 3.35 26.89
N LYS A 38 5.59 4.24 27.13
CA LYS A 38 6.49 4.78 26.12
C LYS A 38 7.26 3.72 25.30
N TYR A 39 7.50 2.54 25.86
CA TYR A 39 8.21 1.46 25.16
C TYR A 39 7.28 0.67 24.25
N LEU A 40 6.00 0.51 24.63
CA LEU A 40 5.01 -0.19 23.79
C LEU A 40 4.64 0.60 22.54
N VAL A 41 4.82 1.91 22.54
CA VAL A 41 4.57 2.80 21.40
C VAL A 41 5.46 2.44 20.19
N PHE A 42 6.64 1.87 20.41
CA PHE A 42 7.52 1.45 19.31
C PHE A 42 6.94 0.30 18.48
N ILE A 43 6.06 -0.53 19.04
CA ILE A 43 5.46 -1.66 18.31
C ILE A 43 4.60 -1.19 17.14
N PRO A 44 3.59 -0.31 17.32
CA PRO A 44 2.82 0.23 16.21
C PRO A 44 3.65 1.07 15.23
N ILE A 45 4.67 1.80 15.72
CA ILE A 45 5.57 2.57 14.84
C ILE A 45 6.34 1.65 13.89
N ILE A 46 6.90 0.54 14.39
CA ILE A 46 7.59 -0.45 13.55
C ILE A 46 6.60 -1.09 12.56
N GLY A 47 5.39 -1.46 13.02
CA GLY A 47 4.33 -1.99 12.16
C GLY A 47 3.95 -1.03 11.04
N PHE A 48 3.80 0.24 11.35
CA PHE A 48 3.53 1.30 10.36
C PHE A 48 4.69 1.46 9.37
N GLY A 49 5.95 1.43 9.84
CA GLY A 49 7.13 1.49 8.97
C GLY A 49 7.20 0.34 7.96
N ILE A 50 6.80 -0.88 8.37
CA ILE A 50 6.69 -2.04 7.47
C ILE A 50 5.60 -1.80 6.42
N ALA A 51 4.43 -1.32 6.85
CA ALA A 51 3.34 -1.00 5.94
C ALA A 51 3.70 0.12 4.97
N TRP A 52 4.40 1.15 5.42
CA TRP A 52 4.90 2.24 4.58
C TRP A 52 5.82 1.72 3.47
N ALA A 53 6.75 0.83 3.81
CA ALA A 53 7.61 0.18 2.82
C ALA A 53 6.81 -0.64 1.81
N SER A 54 5.72 -1.29 2.24
CA SER A 54 4.80 -2.01 1.36
C SER A 54 4.00 -1.07 0.45
N ILE A 55 3.50 0.04 0.97
CA ILE A 55 2.77 1.07 0.21
C ILE A 55 3.65 1.67 -0.89
N MET A 56 4.91 1.92 -0.60
CA MET A 56 5.85 2.48 -1.58
C MET A 56 6.32 1.48 -2.63
N GLY A 57 6.30 0.18 -2.35
CA GLY A 57 6.88 -0.82 -3.25
C GLY A 57 5.87 -1.70 -3.97
N VAL A 58 4.92 -2.28 -3.25
CA VAL A 58 4.07 -3.35 -3.79
C VAL A 58 3.14 -2.89 -4.91
N PRO A 59 2.42 -1.74 -4.82
CA PRO A 59 1.55 -1.28 -5.90
C PRO A 59 2.31 -1.02 -7.21
N TYR A 60 3.53 -0.48 -7.12
CA TYR A 60 4.37 -0.26 -8.30
C TYR A 60 4.78 -1.57 -8.97
N ILE A 61 5.16 -2.60 -8.18
CA ILE A 61 5.51 -3.92 -8.72
C ILE A 61 4.29 -4.57 -9.39
N MET A 62 3.12 -4.45 -8.79
CA MET A 62 1.89 -4.99 -9.39
C MET A 62 1.54 -4.26 -10.69
N ALA A 63 1.62 -2.93 -10.69
CA ALA A 63 1.33 -2.11 -11.86
C ALA A 63 2.29 -2.40 -13.03
N VAL A 64 3.59 -2.48 -12.77
CA VAL A 64 4.60 -2.77 -13.79
C VAL A 64 4.33 -4.09 -14.51
N ARG A 65 3.83 -5.10 -13.81
CA ARG A 65 3.46 -6.41 -14.40
C ARG A 65 2.23 -6.36 -15.29
N MET A 66 1.40 -5.34 -15.15
CA MET A 66 0.14 -5.18 -15.88
C MET A 66 0.26 -4.22 -17.08
N ILE A 67 1.36 -3.48 -17.17
CA ILE A 67 1.57 -2.41 -18.16
C ILE A 67 2.34 -2.94 -19.35
N PRO A 68 1.84 -2.73 -20.58
CA PRO A 68 2.59 -3.04 -21.79
C PRO A 68 3.81 -2.14 -21.92
N SER A 69 4.97 -2.73 -22.31
CA SER A 69 6.25 -2.03 -22.40
C SER A 69 6.24 -0.81 -23.32
N THR A 70 5.39 -0.83 -24.36
CA THR A 70 5.26 0.24 -25.35
C THR A 70 4.70 1.56 -24.82
N ARG A 71 3.99 1.53 -23.67
CA ARG A 71 3.32 2.71 -23.08
C ARG A 71 3.68 2.92 -21.61
N TYR A 72 4.82 2.39 -21.20
CA TYR A 72 5.26 2.40 -19.80
C TYR A 72 5.24 3.80 -19.17
N GLY A 73 5.76 4.82 -19.86
CA GLY A 73 5.82 6.20 -19.32
C GLY A 73 4.45 6.80 -19.02
N VAL A 74 3.46 6.57 -19.90
CA VAL A 74 2.08 7.08 -19.70
C VAL A 74 1.44 6.46 -18.48
N TYR A 75 1.55 5.15 -18.33
CA TYR A 75 0.95 4.45 -17.19
C TYR A 75 1.64 4.79 -15.87
N MET A 76 2.96 4.99 -15.87
CA MET A 76 3.67 5.45 -14.68
C MET A 76 3.26 6.88 -14.28
N GLY A 77 2.96 7.74 -15.26
CA GLY A 77 2.36 9.05 -15.01
C GLY A 77 0.97 8.96 -14.36
N ILE A 78 0.12 8.05 -14.83
CA ILE A 78 -1.21 7.79 -14.23
C ILE A 78 -1.07 7.30 -12.78
N ILE A 79 -0.15 6.37 -12.51
CA ILE A 79 0.10 5.89 -11.14
C ILE A 79 0.54 7.03 -10.22
N ASN A 80 1.42 7.91 -10.70
CA ASN A 80 1.80 9.08 -9.93
C ASN A 80 0.62 10.03 -9.65
N MET A 81 -0.28 10.22 -10.63
CA MET A 81 -1.50 11.02 -10.41
C MET A 81 -2.42 10.40 -9.38
N MET A 82 -2.52 9.07 -9.30
CA MET A 82 -3.28 8.36 -8.26
C MET A 82 -2.75 8.61 -6.84
N ILE A 83 -1.50 9.03 -6.70
CA ILE A 83 -0.91 9.45 -5.42
C ILE A 83 -1.10 10.94 -5.20
N VAL A 84 -0.79 11.76 -6.20
CA VAL A 84 -0.76 13.22 -6.08
C VAL A 84 -2.17 13.81 -5.89
N ILE A 85 -3.17 13.31 -6.63
CA ILE A 85 -4.54 13.85 -6.54
C ILE A 85 -5.15 13.67 -5.14
N PRO A 86 -5.16 12.45 -4.53
CA PRO A 86 -5.62 12.30 -3.16
C PRO A 86 -4.82 13.12 -2.14
N MET A 87 -3.51 13.26 -2.34
CA MET A 87 -2.63 14.06 -1.48
C MET A 87 -3.00 15.54 -1.52
N LEU A 88 -3.33 16.10 -2.70
CA LEU A 88 -3.83 17.46 -2.84
C LEU A 88 -5.19 17.65 -2.17
N ILE A 89 -6.13 16.74 -2.39
CA ILE A 89 -7.45 16.78 -1.75
C ILE A 89 -7.29 16.74 -0.23
N GLN A 90 -6.49 15.83 0.28
CA GLN A 90 -6.19 15.70 1.70
C GLN A 90 -5.58 16.99 2.26
N SER A 91 -4.61 17.57 1.57
CA SER A 91 -3.93 18.80 1.99
C SER A 91 -4.89 20.01 2.12
N LEU A 92 -5.90 20.08 1.23
CA LEU A 92 -6.89 21.14 1.25
C LEU A 92 -8.02 20.92 2.27
N THR A 93 -8.38 19.66 2.54
CA THR A 93 -9.56 19.33 3.35
C THR A 93 -9.24 18.93 4.78
N PHE A 94 -8.01 18.47 5.04
CA PHE A 94 -7.66 17.89 6.33
C PHE A 94 -7.77 18.88 7.50
N GLY A 95 -7.44 20.15 7.30
CA GLY A 95 -7.59 21.18 8.34
C GLY A 95 -9.04 21.31 8.84
N THR A 96 -10.00 21.34 7.89
CA THR A 96 -11.42 21.39 8.22
C THR A 96 -11.90 20.09 8.88
N ILE A 97 -11.46 18.94 8.39
CA ILE A 97 -11.81 17.64 8.98
C ILE A 97 -11.23 17.54 10.40
N TYR A 98 -9.99 17.99 10.60
CA TYR A 98 -9.31 17.93 11.89
C TYR A 98 -10.07 18.74 12.96
N SER A 99 -10.49 19.96 12.64
CA SER A 99 -11.21 20.81 13.60
C SER A 99 -12.67 20.38 13.77
N SER A 100 -13.41 20.12 12.68
CA SER A 100 -14.86 19.91 12.74
C SER A 100 -15.27 18.47 13.08
N VAL A 101 -14.49 17.47 12.65
CA VAL A 101 -14.82 16.04 12.82
C VAL A 101 -13.99 15.39 13.90
N LEU A 102 -12.69 15.72 13.96
CA LEU A 102 -11.76 15.09 14.88
C LEU A 102 -11.58 15.88 16.20
N GLY A 103 -12.21 17.05 16.30
CA GLY A 103 -12.24 17.86 17.53
C GLY A 103 -10.86 18.37 17.96
N ASP A 104 -10.02 18.72 17.01
CA ASP A 104 -8.63 19.19 17.22
C ASP A 104 -7.77 18.23 18.07
N ASN A 105 -8.13 16.93 18.07
CA ASN A 105 -7.46 15.93 18.86
C ASN A 105 -6.55 15.05 17.98
N PRO A 106 -5.22 15.07 18.19
CA PRO A 106 -4.28 14.28 17.41
C PRO A 106 -4.50 12.77 17.56
N ASN A 107 -5.00 12.29 18.69
CA ASN A 107 -5.31 10.87 18.89
C ASN A 107 -6.43 10.41 17.95
N ASN A 108 -7.46 11.25 17.78
CA ASN A 108 -8.56 10.98 16.86
C ASN A 108 -8.05 10.94 15.40
N ALA A 109 -7.11 11.82 15.05
CA ALA A 109 -6.51 11.83 13.72
C ALA A 109 -5.72 10.56 13.43
N ILE A 110 -4.97 10.04 14.42
CA ILE A 110 -4.23 8.78 14.29
C ILE A 110 -5.21 7.60 14.12
N MET A 111 -6.27 7.54 14.94
CA MET A 111 -7.30 6.50 14.82
C MET A 111 -8.01 6.57 13.46
N PHE A 112 -8.35 7.77 13.01
CA PHE A 112 -8.96 8.02 11.70
C PHE A 112 -8.09 7.47 10.56
N ALA A 113 -6.78 7.73 10.58
CA ALA A 113 -5.84 7.16 9.63
C ALA A 113 -5.80 5.62 9.70
N GLY A 114 -5.86 5.04 10.90
CA GLY A 114 -5.94 3.59 11.10
C GLY A 114 -7.19 2.97 10.46
N VAL A 115 -8.35 3.62 10.60
CA VAL A 115 -9.61 3.18 9.97
C VAL A 115 -9.50 3.20 8.44
N PHE A 116 -8.92 4.26 7.86
CA PHE A 116 -8.71 4.32 6.41
C PHE A 116 -7.76 3.22 5.90
N LEU A 117 -6.72 2.89 6.65
CA LEU A 117 -5.83 1.76 6.29
C LEU A 117 -6.56 0.41 6.38
N ALA A 118 -7.46 0.23 7.33
CA ALA A 118 -8.29 -0.97 7.41
C ALA A 118 -9.22 -1.08 6.19
N ILE A 119 -9.89 0.01 5.81
CA ILE A 119 -10.71 0.07 4.61
C ILE A 119 -9.88 -0.23 3.37
N ALA A 120 -8.69 0.36 3.24
CA ALA A 120 -7.78 0.12 2.12
C ALA A 120 -7.38 -1.37 2.03
N ALA A 121 -7.12 -2.03 3.17
CA ALA A 121 -6.81 -3.46 3.23
C ALA A 121 -7.99 -4.32 2.74
N LEU A 122 -9.22 -3.93 3.05
CA LEU A 122 -10.44 -4.61 2.59
C LEU A 122 -10.66 -4.41 1.08
N VAL A 123 -10.54 -3.17 0.61
CA VAL A 123 -10.68 -2.83 -0.81
C VAL A 123 -9.63 -3.57 -1.66
N MET A 124 -8.42 -3.74 -1.12
CA MET A 124 -7.36 -4.50 -1.77
C MET A 124 -7.78 -5.93 -2.11
N GLN A 125 -8.73 -6.53 -1.37
CA GLN A 125 -9.20 -7.89 -1.65
C GLN A 125 -9.95 -8.01 -2.99
N TRP A 126 -10.50 -6.92 -3.50
CA TRP A 126 -11.22 -6.91 -4.78
C TRP A 126 -10.30 -6.84 -6.01
N ILE A 127 -9.02 -6.50 -5.81
CA ILE A 127 -8.04 -6.45 -6.90
C ILE A 127 -7.67 -7.88 -7.31
N LYS A 128 -7.75 -8.16 -8.61
CA LYS A 128 -7.26 -9.42 -9.19
C LYS A 128 -5.77 -9.30 -9.47
N GLU A 129 -4.96 -10.17 -8.86
CA GLU A 129 -3.53 -10.23 -9.17
C GLU A 129 -3.28 -10.91 -10.51
N PRO A 130 -2.31 -10.44 -11.31
CA PRO A 130 -1.79 -11.20 -12.42
C PRO A 130 -1.11 -12.48 -11.89
N PRO A 131 -1.10 -13.57 -12.69
CA PRO A 131 -0.47 -14.83 -12.28
C PRO A 131 0.99 -14.62 -11.88
N ILE A 132 1.42 -15.30 -10.82
CA ILE A 132 2.81 -15.26 -10.36
C ILE A 132 3.64 -16.06 -11.37
N VAL A 133 4.47 -15.38 -12.15
CA VAL A 133 5.49 -16.04 -12.97
C VAL A 133 6.58 -16.53 -12.00
N ARG A 134 6.62 -17.86 -11.78
CA ARG A 134 7.50 -18.49 -10.79
C ARG A 134 8.91 -18.73 -11.27
N ASP A 135 9.12 -18.89 -12.58
CA ASP A 135 10.43 -19.23 -13.15
C ASP A 135 10.80 -18.32 -14.32
N VAL A 136 12.10 -18.07 -14.45
CA VAL A 136 12.68 -17.35 -15.59
C VAL A 136 12.47 -18.14 -16.88
N ASP A 137 12.28 -19.45 -16.79
CA ASP A 137 12.03 -20.35 -17.90
C ASP A 137 10.63 -20.16 -18.52
N ASP A 138 9.64 -19.73 -17.73
CA ASP A 138 8.31 -19.38 -18.23
C ASP A 138 8.30 -18.11 -19.11
N ILE A 139 9.31 -17.26 -18.96
CA ILE A 139 9.46 -16.06 -19.81
C ILE A 139 9.90 -16.45 -21.23
N GLY A 140 10.68 -17.54 -21.34
CA GLY A 140 11.09 -18.11 -22.63
C GLY A 140 10.00 -18.90 -23.34
N ALA A 141 8.97 -19.34 -22.62
CA ALA A 141 7.86 -20.10 -23.15
C ALA A 141 6.65 -19.23 -23.60
N MET A 142 6.71 -17.91 -23.39
CA MET A 142 5.69 -17.02 -23.97
C MET A 142 5.82 -17.06 -25.51
N PRO A 143 4.77 -17.43 -26.25
CA PRO A 143 4.82 -17.37 -27.69
C PRO A 143 5.12 -15.93 -28.07
N MET A 144 6.26 -15.71 -28.71
CA MET A 144 6.59 -14.46 -29.35
C MET A 144 5.39 -14.10 -30.22
N ALA A 145 4.63 -13.07 -29.81
CA ALA A 145 3.49 -12.59 -30.57
C ALA A 145 4.00 -12.31 -31.98
N GLY A 146 3.63 -13.21 -32.90
CA GLY A 146 4.22 -13.35 -34.21
C GLY A 146 4.19 -12.04 -34.95
N GLY A 147 5.33 -11.71 -35.52
CA GLY A 147 5.38 -10.81 -36.64
C GLY A 147 4.55 -11.38 -37.79
N HIS A 148 3.58 -10.65 -38.17
CA HIS A 148 3.05 -10.56 -39.54
C HIS A 148 2.73 -9.09 -39.78
#